data_3cbb2b1476ea9069baeed24ff1a6e43d
#
_entry.id   3cbb2b1476ea9069baeed24ff1a6e43d
#
_cell.length_a   1.000
_cell.length_b   1.000
_cell.length_c   1.000
_cell.angle_alpha   90.00
_cell.angle_beta   90.00
_cell.angle_gamma   90.00
#
_symmetry.space_group_name_H-M   'P 1'
#
loop_
_entity.id
_entity.type
_entity.pdbx_description
1 polymer ?
#
loop_
_entity_poly.entity_id
_entity_poly.type
_entity_poly.pdbx_seq_one_letter_code
_entity_poly.pdbx_strand_id
1 'polypeptide(L)'
;MFRHIFLKTAVVAAASLLLASFSMQPFSVSKARAESTKVFRLRDGKTISFERMISDLKKADLVFVGETHDDELHHRIQLQIIRALAKSGIPLAAGFEMFTAESQNDLNKWEAGTLPLDRFLRIYYRNWGYPWPLYRDIFLYVKDNKIPAIGLNLPPEIPQKVASSGFSSLTKEEREKLPPETGCVVDEQYMKFIRRAYAMHGHEGKRFVYFCEAQLLWDETMARNLVKFVKKNPGRSVVVLTGNGHAWKRGIPEEISGLSSKISYRVVLPYIGGYIDPKNISIEDADYIVLE
;
A
#
# COMPACT_ATOMS: atom_id res chain seq x y z
N MET A 1 -53.33 -70.83 30.86
CA MET A 1 -52.89 -72.18 30.60
C MET A 1 -51.62 -72.10 29.73
N PHE A 2 -50.58 -72.80 30.16
CA PHE A 2 -49.24 -72.99 29.55
C PHE A 2 -48.26 -71.84 29.55
N ARG A 3 -47.35 -71.97 30.50
CA ARG A 3 -46.03 -71.41 30.57
C ARG A 3 -45.13 -72.03 29.51
N HIS A 4 -44.26 -71.20 28.88
CA HIS A 4 -42.96 -71.66 28.39
C HIS A 4 -41.87 -70.72 28.78
N ILE A 5 -40.96 -71.25 29.57
CA ILE A 5 -39.70 -70.75 30.02
C ILE A 5 -38.72 -70.89 28.85
N PHE A 6 -38.02 -69.81 28.47
CA PHE A 6 -36.82 -69.91 27.64
C PHE A 6 -35.61 -69.35 28.36
N LEU A 7 -34.64 -70.19 28.42
CA LEU A 7 -33.33 -70.10 29.04
C LEU A 7 -32.52 -69.00 28.37
N LYS A 8 -31.91 -68.09 29.16
CA LYS A 8 -30.94 -67.15 28.70
C LYS A 8 -29.56 -67.77 28.75
N THR A 9 -28.94 -68.01 27.61
CA THR A 9 -27.49 -68.32 27.49
C THR A 9 -26.73 -67.01 27.35
N ALA A 10 -25.90 -66.74 28.32
CA ALA A 10 -24.98 -65.63 28.29
C ALA A 10 -23.75 -66.00 27.43
N VAL A 11 -23.48 -65.24 26.37
CA VAL A 11 -22.27 -65.34 25.60
C VAL A 11 -21.36 -64.15 26.08
N VAL A 12 -20.27 -64.49 26.75
CA VAL A 12 -19.23 -63.54 27.13
C VAL A 12 -18.33 -63.34 25.92
N ALA A 13 -18.41 -62.19 25.28
CA ALA A 13 -17.47 -61.79 24.26
C ALA A 13 -16.32 -60.98 24.91
N ALA A 14 -15.12 -61.58 24.92
CA ALA A 14 -13.89 -60.89 25.33
C ALA A 14 -13.48 -59.88 24.24
N ALA A 15 -13.61 -58.61 24.52
CA ALA A 15 -13.13 -57.54 23.68
C ALA A 15 -11.64 -57.29 23.99
N SER A 16 -10.76 -57.75 23.12
CA SER A 16 -9.32 -57.41 23.15
C SER A 16 -9.12 -55.97 22.72
N LEU A 17 -8.80 -55.09 23.68
CA LEU A 17 -8.34 -53.69 23.37
C LEU A 17 -6.93 -53.73 22.75
N LEU A 18 -6.84 -53.58 21.46
CA LEU A 18 -5.59 -53.19 20.78
C LEU A 18 -5.35 -51.69 21.00
N LEU A 19 -4.50 -51.36 21.95
CA LEU A 19 -3.91 -50.01 22.09
C LEU A 19 -2.95 -49.76 20.92
N ALA A 20 -3.44 -49.15 19.86
CA ALA A 20 -2.60 -48.59 18.82
C ALA A 20 -1.95 -47.31 19.39
N SER A 21 -0.69 -47.42 19.78
CA SER A 21 0.16 -46.29 20.11
C SER A 21 0.39 -45.47 18.85
N PHE A 22 -0.41 -44.40 18.66
CA PHE A 22 -0.17 -43.37 17.68
C PHE A 22 1.05 -42.55 18.14
N SER A 23 2.23 -42.89 17.64
CA SER A 23 3.38 -42.04 17.78
C SER A 23 3.13 -40.76 16.96
N MET A 24 2.74 -39.67 17.64
CA MET A 24 2.80 -38.34 17.06
C MET A 24 4.25 -38.02 16.70
N GLN A 25 4.61 -38.22 15.45
CA GLN A 25 5.85 -37.65 14.93
C GLN A 25 5.69 -36.13 14.98
N PRO A 26 6.66 -35.40 15.58
CA PRO A 26 6.61 -33.95 15.53
C PRO A 26 6.66 -33.53 14.06
N PHE A 27 5.67 -32.79 13.63
CA PHE A 27 5.71 -32.07 12.35
C PHE A 27 6.97 -31.22 12.38
N SER A 28 8.00 -31.72 11.68
CA SER A 28 9.16 -30.90 11.34
C SER A 28 8.64 -29.76 10.48
N VAL A 29 8.40 -28.60 11.11
CA VAL A 29 8.24 -27.34 10.38
C VAL A 29 9.58 -27.13 9.69
N SER A 30 9.68 -27.59 8.47
CA SER A 30 10.76 -27.23 7.56
C SER A 30 10.84 -25.69 7.67
N LYS A 31 11.94 -25.18 8.26
CA LYS A 31 12.35 -23.81 8.07
C LYS A 31 12.57 -23.66 6.57
N ALA A 32 11.49 -23.37 5.84
CA ALA A 32 11.60 -22.85 4.50
C ALA A 32 12.59 -21.69 4.65
N ARG A 33 13.77 -21.88 4.10
CA ARG A 33 14.83 -20.87 4.02
C ARG A 33 14.13 -19.73 3.28
N ALA A 34 13.72 -18.70 4.03
CA ALA A 34 13.14 -17.52 3.44
C ALA A 34 14.18 -17.06 2.42
N GLU A 35 13.88 -17.25 1.14
CA GLU A 35 14.70 -16.64 0.09
C GLU A 35 14.72 -15.16 0.44
N SER A 36 15.91 -14.65 0.71
CA SER A 36 16.06 -13.27 1.12
C SER A 36 15.63 -12.42 -0.06
N THR A 37 14.55 -11.65 0.13
CA THR A 37 14.04 -10.70 -0.85
C THR A 37 15.20 -9.90 -1.45
N LYS A 38 15.43 -10.06 -2.74
CA LYS A 38 16.50 -9.36 -3.46
C LYS A 38 16.00 -8.00 -3.92
N VAL A 39 16.87 -7.02 -3.86
CA VAL A 39 16.55 -5.64 -4.24
C VAL A 39 17.57 -5.15 -5.24
N PHE A 40 17.11 -4.65 -6.38
CA PHE A 40 17.98 -3.98 -7.35
C PHE A 40 18.06 -2.50 -6.99
N ARG A 41 19.28 -2.00 -6.79
CA ARG A 41 19.56 -0.60 -6.48
C ARG A 41 19.94 0.15 -7.75
N LEU A 42 19.09 1.08 -8.15
CA LEU A 42 19.20 1.74 -9.46
C LEU A 42 20.42 2.67 -9.58
N ARG A 43 20.87 3.29 -8.50
CA ARG A 43 22.01 4.26 -8.55
C ARG A 43 23.34 3.64 -9.04
N ASP A 44 23.54 2.36 -8.86
CA ASP A 44 24.79 1.67 -9.21
C ASP A 44 24.59 0.31 -9.88
N GLY A 45 23.34 -0.03 -10.20
CA GLY A 45 23.00 -1.26 -10.91
C GLY A 45 23.28 -2.57 -10.13
N LYS A 46 23.32 -2.52 -8.79
CA LYS A 46 23.68 -3.69 -7.97
C LYS A 46 22.48 -4.31 -7.29
N THR A 47 22.46 -5.63 -7.25
CA THR A 47 21.56 -6.37 -6.36
C THR A 47 22.11 -6.33 -4.94
N ILE A 48 21.26 -5.94 -4.00
CA ILE A 48 21.56 -5.83 -2.56
C ILE A 48 20.54 -6.62 -1.74
N SER A 49 20.81 -6.83 -0.46
CA SER A 49 19.83 -7.43 0.44
C SER A 49 18.73 -6.44 0.83
N PHE A 50 17.60 -6.97 1.26
CA PHE A 50 16.47 -6.19 1.78
C PHE A 50 16.89 -5.31 2.99
N GLU A 51 17.70 -5.86 3.91
CA GLU A 51 18.20 -5.15 5.10
C GLU A 51 19.08 -3.95 4.71
N ARG A 52 19.84 -4.07 3.63
CA ARG A 52 20.67 -2.97 3.12
C ARG A 52 19.79 -1.84 2.60
N MET A 53 18.72 -2.16 1.89
CA MET A 53 17.72 -1.16 1.46
C MET A 53 17.07 -0.51 2.69
N ILE A 54 16.57 -1.28 3.65
CA ILE A 54 15.94 -0.75 4.87
C ILE A 54 16.89 0.19 5.63
N SER A 55 18.19 -0.12 5.68
CA SER A 55 19.20 0.74 6.31
C SER A 55 19.35 2.11 5.65
N ASP A 56 19.03 2.23 4.35
CA ASP A 56 18.97 3.52 3.65
C ASP A 56 17.61 4.19 3.81
N LEU A 57 16.51 3.43 3.70
CA LEU A 57 15.15 3.97 3.83
C LEU A 57 14.91 4.67 5.18
N LYS A 58 15.52 4.18 6.27
CA LYS A 58 15.43 4.80 7.61
C LYS A 58 15.92 6.24 7.69
N LYS A 59 16.67 6.70 6.71
CA LYS A 59 17.27 8.05 6.69
C LYS A 59 16.39 9.07 5.96
N ALA A 60 15.33 8.60 5.32
CA ALA A 60 14.44 9.44 4.55
C ALA A 60 13.22 9.88 5.38
N ASP A 61 12.75 11.08 5.13
CA ASP A 61 11.50 11.57 5.71
C ASP A 61 10.28 10.86 5.10
N LEU A 62 10.35 10.54 3.81
CA LEU A 62 9.29 9.84 3.07
C LEU A 62 9.84 8.61 2.35
N VAL A 63 9.12 7.50 2.42
CA VAL A 63 9.41 6.26 1.71
C VAL A 63 8.20 5.89 0.87
N PHE A 64 8.25 6.14 -0.43
CA PHE A 64 7.21 5.75 -1.36
C PHE A 64 7.36 4.28 -1.73
N VAL A 65 6.29 3.50 -1.60
CA VAL A 65 6.25 2.09 -1.96
C VAL A 65 5.10 1.87 -2.92
N GLY A 66 5.45 1.70 -4.19
CA GLY A 66 4.49 1.51 -5.27
C GLY A 66 3.79 0.16 -5.25
N GLU A 67 2.64 0.09 -5.89
CA GLU A 67 1.87 -1.15 -6.07
C GLU A 67 1.11 -1.19 -7.39
N THR A 68 0.68 -2.37 -7.79
CA THR A 68 -0.50 -2.62 -8.63
C THR A 68 -1.62 -3.02 -7.68
N HIS A 69 -2.76 -2.32 -7.73
CA HIS A 69 -3.78 -2.34 -6.69
C HIS A 69 -4.44 -3.71 -6.42
N ASP A 70 -4.36 -4.64 -7.33
CA ASP A 70 -4.89 -6.01 -7.22
C ASP A 70 -3.79 -7.08 -7.04
N ASP A 71 -2.54 -6.68 -6.85
CA ASP A 71 -1.41 -7.60 -6.69
C ASP A 71 -1.07 -7.82 -5.21
N GLU A 72 -1.39 -9.01 -4.70
CA GLU A 72 -1.10 -9.39 -3.31
C GLU A 72 0.38 -9.38 -2.95
N LEU A 73 1.27 -9.66 -3.91
CA LEU A 73 2.71 -9.64 -3.67
C LEU A 73 3.19 -8.22 -3.37
N HIS A 74 2.68 -7.23 -4.13
CA HIS A 74 3.02 -5.84 -3.90
C HIS A 74 2.58 -5.38 -2.50
N HIS A 75 1.40 -5.78 -2.04
CA HIS A 75 0.93 -5.48 -0.67
C HIS A 75 1.77 -6.19 0.40
N ARG A 76 2.26 -7.42 0.13
CA ARG A 76 3.21 -8.10 1.02
C ARG A 76 4.54 -7.34 1.13
N ILE A 77 5.07 -6.83 0.00
CA ILE A 77 6.29 -5.99 -0.01
C ILE A 77 6.07 -4.72 0.82
N GLN A 78 4.95 -4.03 0.64
CA GLN A 78 4.58 -2.85 1.43
C GLN A 78 4.57 -3.17 2.93
N LEU A 79 3.91 -4.25 3.33
CA LEU A 79 3.84 -4.69 4.72
C LEU A 79 5.22 -5.07 5.28
N GLN A 80 6.06 -5.74 4.50
CA GLN A 80 7.43 -6.10 4.91
C GLN A 80 8.26 -4.84 5.19
N ILE A 81 8.17 -3.82 4.34
CA ILE A 81 8.88 -2.54 4.52
C ILE A 81 8.38 -1.83 5.78
N ILE A 82 7.06 -1.71 5.97
CA ILE A 82 6.48 -1.11 7.19
C ILE A 82 6.98 -1.84 8.44
N ARG A 83 6.91 -3.18 8.45
CA ARG A 83 7.38 -4.00 9.58
C ARG A 83 8.86 -3.80 9.88
N ALA A 84 9.69 -3.75 8.86
CA ALA A 84 11.13 -3.58 9.02
C ALA A 84 11.49 -2.19 9.56
N LEU A 85 10.84 -1.14 9.05
CA LEU A 85 11.03 0.22 9.53
C LEU A 85 10.51 0.40 10.96
N ALA A 86 9.33 -0.12 11.28
CA ALA A 86 8.79 -0.08 12.65
C ALA A 86 9.70 -0.80 13.65
N LYS A 87 10.19 -2.00 13.29
CA LYS A 87 11.16 -2.75 14.14
C LYS A 87 12.49 -2.03 14.33
N SER A 88 12.85 -1.10 13.46
CA SER A 88 14.09 -0.34 13.58
C SER A 88 14.03 0.76 14.65
N GLY A 89 12.87 1.01 15.26
CA GLY A 89 12.67 1.96 16.36
C GLY A 89 12.57 3.42 15.93
N ILE A 90 12.51 3.73 14.61
CA ILE A 90 12.28 5.10 14.17
C ILE A 90 10.81 5.50 14.39
N PRO A 91 10.51 6.76 14.71
CA PRO A 91 9.15 7.27 14.68
C PRO A 91 8.57 7.12 13.26
N LEU A 92 7.51 6.31 13.11
CA LEU A 92 6.94 5.96 11.82
C LEU A 92 5.47 6.38 11.73
N ALA A 93 5.01 6.71 10.51
CA ALA A 93 3.62 6.84 10.13
C ALA A 93 3.40 6.12 8.78
N ALA A 94 2.15 5.84 8.43
CA ALA A 94 1.76 5.26 7.15
C ALA A 94 0.79 6.19 6.42
N GLY A 95 1.15 6.64 5.22
CA GLY A 95 0.32 7.45 4.34
C GLY A 95 -0.39 6.56 3.33
N PHE A 96 -1.68 6.76 3.14
CA PHE A 96 -2.53 5.94 2.30
C PHE A 96 -3.19 6.74 1.20
N GLU A 97 -2.91 6.41 -0.07
CA GLU A 97 -3.69 6.87 -1.22
C GLU A 97 -5.16 6.46 -1.10
N MET A 98 -5.41 5.30 -0.52
CA MET A 98 -6.71 4.66 -0.37
C MET A 98 -7.71 5.46 0.45
N PHE A 99 -7.28 6.49 1.15
CA PHE A 99 -8.14 7.30 2.02
C PHE A 99 -8.02 8.78 1.71
N THR A 100 -9.17 9.45 1.69
CA THR A 100 -9.21 10.91 1.59
C THR A 100 -8.73 11.58 2.89
N ALA A 101 -8.20 12.80 2.78
CA ALA A 101 -7.84 13.61 3.94
C ALA A 101 -9.05 13.91 4.86
N GLU A 102 -10.27 13.94 4.31
CA GLU A 102 -11.52 14.09 5.07
C GLU A 102 -11.79 12.90 6.01
N SER A 103 -11.29 11.70 5.64
CA SER A 103 -11.43 10.48 6.45
C SER A 103 -10.44 10.42 7.62
N GLN A 104 -9.61 11.44 7.86
CA GLN A 104 -8.55 11.43 8.87
C GLN A 104 -9.08 11.14 10.29
N ASN A 105 -10.24 11.68 10.65
CA ASN A 105 -10.83 11.43 11.96
C ASN A 105 -11.21 9.94 12.16
N ASP A 106 -11.64 9.27 11.11
CA ASP A 106 -11.96 7.85 11.15
C ASP A 106 -10.70 6.98 11.21
N LEU A 107 -9.64 7.37 10.49
CA LEU A 107 -8.32 6.72 10.60
C LEU A 107 -7.74 6.84 12.01
N ASN A 108 -7.86 8.02 12.64
CA ASN A 108 -7.41 8.23 14.02
C ASN A 108 -8.18 7.34 15.02
N LYS A 109 -9.50 7.17 14.83
CA LYS A 109 -10.32 6.26 15.64
C LYS A 109 -9.96 4.80 15.41
N TRP A 110 -9.62 4.43 14.16
CA TRP A 110 -9.17 3.09 13.83
C TRP A 110 -7.84 2.76 14.52
N GLU A 111 -6.85 3.64 14.40
CA GLU A 111 -5.55 3.51 15.08
C GLU A 111 -5.70 3.41 16.61
N ALA A 112 -6.55 4.25 17.20
CA ALA A 112 -6.86 4.23 18.63
C ALA A 112 -7.61 2.96 19.08
N GLY A 113 -8.07 2.11 18.14
CA GLY A 113 -8.87 0.91 18.43
C GLY A 113 -10.30 1.20 18.88
N THR A 114 -10.78 2.44 18.72
CA THR A 114 -12.14 2.87 19.12
C THR A 114 -13.17 2.73 18.00
N LEU A 115 -12.71 2.44 16.77
CA LEU A 115 -13.59 2.18 15.63
C LEU A 115 -13.69 0.67 15.38
N PRO A 116 -14.90 0.04 15.50
CA PRO A 116 -15.09 -1.36 15.20
C PRO A 116 -14.84 -1.71 13.73
N LEU A 117 -14.40 -2.94 13.46
CA LEU A 117 -14.01 -3.38 12.12
C LEU A 117 -15.14 -3.23 11.10
N ASP A 118 -16.38 -3.58 11.46
CA ASP A 118 -17.53 -3.45 10.56
C ASP A 118 -17.80 -2.01 10.13
N ARG A 119 -17.56 -1.04 11.03
CA ARG A 119 -17.64 0.40 10.71
C ARG A 119 -16.45 0.85 9.87
N PHE A 120 -15.24 0.38 10.21
CA PHE A 120 -14.06 0.68 9.40
C PHE A 120 -14.21 0.18 7.96
N LEU A 121 -14.75 -1.02 7.75
CA LEU A 121 -14.99 -1.58 6.41
C LEU A 121 -15.96 -0.73 5.58
N ARG A 122 -17.00 -0.16 6.19
CA ARG A 122 -17.90 0.77 5.48
C ARG A 122 -17.17 2.04 5.03
N ILE A 123 -16.25 2.54 5.86
CA ILE A 123 -15.44 3.72 5.51
C ILE A 123 -14.41 3.34 4.45
N TYR A 124 -13.75 2.19 4.59
CA TYR A 124 -12.81 1.66 3.61
C TYR A 124 -13.46 1.59 2.22
N TYR A 125 -14.59 0.91 2.08
CA TYR A 125 -15.27 0.76 0.78
C TYR A 125 -15.91 2.04 0.22
N ARG A 126 -16.10 3.06 1.04
CA ARG A 126 -16.48 4.40 0.56
C ARG A 126 -15.30 5.14 -0.07
N ASN A 127 -14.10 4.87 0.42
CA ASN A 127 -12.87 5.50 -0.06
C ASN A 127 -12.17 4.69 -1.16
N TRP A 128 -12.26 3.35 -1.13
CA TRP A 128 -11.45 2.47 -1.97
C TRP A 128 -12.26 1.32 -2.58
N GLY A 129 -12.12 1.15 -3.89
CA GLY A 129 -12.89 0.14 -4.64
C GLY A 129 -12.30 -1.27 -4.65
N TYR A 130 -11.07 -1.46 -4.18
CA TYR A 130 -10.41 -2.76 -4.19
C TYR A 130 -10.77 -3.61 -2.97
N PRO A 131 -10.77 -4.96 -3.09
CA PRO A 131 -11.17 -5.86 -2.01
C PRO A 131 -10.35 -5.68 -0.73
N TRP A 132 -11.02 -5.57 0.41
CA TRP A 132 -10.39 -5.48 1.73
C TRP A 132 -9.33 -6.56 2.01
N PRO A 133 -9.50 -7.85 1.64
CA PRO A 133 -8.48 -8.87 1.89
C PRO A 133 -7.08 -8.53 1.37
N LEU A 134 -6.97 -7.75 0.28
CA LEU A 134 -5.70 -7.32 -0.27
C LEU A 134 -4.91 -6.42 0.70
N TYR A 135 -5.60 -5.54 1.41
CA TYR A 135 -5.00 -4.51 2.28
C TYR A 135 -5.12 -4.82 3.77
N ARG A 136 -5.91 -5.84 4.11
CA ARG A 136 -6.26 -6.19 5.49
C ARG A 136 -5.06 -6.24 6.42
N ASP A 137 -4.03 -6.97 6.03
CA ASP A 137 -2.88 -7.24 6.88
C ASP A 137 -2.04 -5.98 7.13
N ILE A 138 -2.04 -5.03 6.18
CA ILE A 138 -1.41 -3.70 6.33
C ILE A 138 -2.17 -2.89 7.37
N PHE A 139 -3.49 -2.73 7.19
CA PHE A 139 -4.31 -1.92 8.11
C PHE A 139 -4.38 -2.50 9.52
N LEU A 140 -4.43 -3.83 9.67
CA LEU A 140 -4.37 -4.48 10.97
C LEU A 140 -3.01 -4.26 11.64
N TYR A 141 -1.91 -4.43 10.90
CA TYR A 141 -0.57 -4.20 11.44
C TYR A 141 -0.37 -2.75 11.91
N VAL A 142 -0.79 -1.78 11.10
CA VAL A 142 -0.73 -0.34 11.42
C VAL A 142 -1.51 -0.05 12.70
N LYS A 143 -2.74 -0.54 12.82
CA LYS A 143 -3.57 -0.40 14.02
C LYS A 143 -2.94 -1.04 15.26
N ASP A 144 -2.53 -2.32 15.15
CA ASP A 144 -2.04 -3.10 16.30
C ASP A 144 -0.72 -2.56 16.84
N ASN A 145 0.08 -1.89 15.98
CA ASN A 145 1.33 -1.25 16.37
C ASN A 145 1.18 0.27 16.60
N LYS A 146 -0.04 0.81 16.59
CA LYS A 146 -0.35 2.23 16.81
C LYS A 146 0.50 3.15 15.93
N ILE A 147 0.66 2.77 14.66
CA ILE A 147 1.35 3.57 13.66
C ILE A 147 0.33 4.59 13.12
N PRO A 148 0.58 5.91 13.24
CA PRO A 148 -0.33 6.91 12.71
C PRO A 148 -0.65 6.68 11.23
N ALA A 149 -1.94 6.59 10.90
CA ALA A 149 -2.45 6.44 9.56
C ALA A 149 -2.88 7.80 9.00
N ILE A 150 -2.47 8.11 7.76
CA ILE A 150 -2.74 9.40 7.12
C ILE A 150 -3.53 9.16 5.85
N GLY A 151 -4.71 9.78 5.72
CA GLY A 151 -5.44 9.88 4.47
C GLY A 151 -4.82 10.96 3.58
N LEU A 152 -4.41 10.58 2.38
CA LEU A 152 -3.67 11.47 1.50
C LEU A 152 -4.52 12.06 0.38
N ASN A 153 -5.57 11.34 -0.02
CA ASN A 153 -6.32 11.62 -1.23
C ASN A 153 -7.39 12.71 -1.05
N LEU A 154 -8.02 13.05 -2.16
CA LEU A 154 -9.17 13.94 -2.24
C LEU A 154 -10.44 13.14 -2.59
N PRO A 155 -11.64 13.70 -2.37
CA PRO A 155 -12.89 13.05 -2.75
C PRO A 155 -12.90 12.63 -4.23
N PRO A 156 -13.27 11.36 -4.55
CA PRO A 156 -13.08 10.77 -5.87
C PRO A 156 -13.89 11.45 -6.99
N GLU A 157 -14.98 12.14 -6.66
CA GLU A 157 -15.79 12.86 -7.62
C GLU A 157 -15.04 14.03 -8.30
N ILE A 158 -14.07 14.63 -7.61
CA ILE A 158 -13.30 15.75 -8.17
C ILE A 158 -12.35 15.28 -9.28
N PRO A 159 -11.42 14.32 -9.06
CA PRO A 159 -10.55 13.87 -10.13
C PRO A 159 -11.30 13.12 -11.24
N GLN A 160 -12.41 12.44 -10.95
CA GLN A 160 -13.27 11.86 -11.97
C GLN A 160 -13.86 12.92 -12.90
N LYS A 161 -14.30 14.05 -12.35
CA LYS A 161 -14.78 15.19 -13.14
C LYS A 161 -13.65 15.79 -13.97
N VAL A 162 -12.46 15.95 -13.41
CA VAL A 162 -11.28 16.44 -14.14
C VAL A 162 -10.91 15.47 -15.27
N ALA A 163 -10.86 14.18 -15.01
CA ALA A 163 -10.55 13.16 -16.04
C ALA A 163 -11.56 13.16 -17.20
N SER A 164 -12.82 13.54 -16.96
CA SER A 164 -13.86 13.58 -17.98
C SER A 164 -13.98 14.92 -18.72
N SER A 165 -13.74 16.04 -18.03
CA SER A 165 -14.11 17.38 -18.49
C SER A 165 -13.02 18.45 -18.32
N GLY A 166 -11.86 18.06 -17.77
CA GLY A 166 -10.72 18.94 -17.55
C GLY A 166 -10.80 19.73 -16.23
N PHE A 167 -9.65 20.17 -15.74
CA PHE A 167 -9.52 20.95 -14.48
C PHE A 167 -10.31 22.27 -14.53
N SER A 168 -10.42 22.89 -15.70
CA SER A 168 -11.20 24.13 -15.89
C SER A 168 -12.70 23.94 -15.61
N SER A 169 -13.21 22.70 -15.64
CA SER A 169 -14.63 22.39 -15.40
C SER A 169 -15.02 22.44 -13.91
N LEU A 170 -14.05 22.49 -12.99
CA LEU A 170 -14.31 22.56 -11.57
C LEU A 170 -14.99 23.89 -11.20
N THR A 171 -16.06 23.82 -10.42
CA THR A 171 -16.71 24.99 -9.83
C THR A 171 -15.84 25.64 -8.76
N LYS A 172 -16.20 26.81 -8.28
CA LYS A 172 -15.51 27.47 -7.19
C LYS A 172 -15.55 26.64 -5.91
N GLU A 173 -16.70 26.07 -5.59
CA GLU A 173 -16.92 25.23 -4.40
C GLU A 173 -16.10 23.93 -4.46
N GLU A 174 -15.92 23.34 -5.65
CA GLU A 174 -15.07 22.16 -5.83
C GLU A 174 -13.59 22.52 -5.69
N ARG A 175 -13.17 23.69 -6.20
CA ARG A 175 -11.79 24.17 -6.02
C ARG A 175 -11.47 24.50 -4.57
N GLU A 176 -12.42 25.00 -3.79
CA GLU A 176 -12.26 25.28 -2.35
C GLU A 176 -12.02 24.01 -1.52
N LYS A 177 -12.38 22.83 -2.04
CA LYS A 177 -12.07 21.54 -1.41
C LYS A 177 -10.62 21.07 -1.65
N LEU A 178 -9.93 21.66 -2.63
CA LEU A 178 -8.54 21.33 -2.92
C LEU A 178 -7.62 22.02 -1.90
N PRO A 179 -6.42 21.48 -1.67
CA PRO A 179 -5.40 22.20 -0.91
C PRO A 179 -5.14 23.59 -1.53
N PRO A 180 -4.84 24.60 -0.72
CA PRO A 180 -4.52 25.93 -1.24
C PRO A 180 -3.40 25.88 -2.29
N GLU A 181 -3.51 26.74 -3.31
CA GLU A 181 -2.54 26.85 -4.39
C GLU A 181 -2.42 25.60 -5.30
N THR A 182 -3.38 24.68 -5.23
CA THR A 182 -3.42 23.56 -6.17
C THR A 182 -3.64 24.09 -7.58
N GLY A 183 -2.66 23.83 -8.45
CA GLY A 183 -2.72 24.10 -9.89
C GLY A 183 -2.98 22.84 -10.69
N CYS A 184 -3.04 22.97 -11.99
CA CYS A 184 -3.07 21.83 -12.90
C CYS A 184 -2.46 22.24 -14.24
N VAL A 185 -1.16 22.51 -14.24
CA VAL A 185 -0.41 22.86 -15.44
C VAL A 185 0.34 21.62 -15.91
N VAL A 186 -0.23 20.95 -16.89
CA VAL A 186 0.35 19.73 -17.48
C VAL A 186 1.29 20.14 -18.61
N ASP A 187 2.58 19.93 -18.41
CA ASP A 187 3.60 20.17 -19.43
C ASP A 187 3.86 18.92 -20.31
N GLU A 188 4.63 19.08 -21.38
CA GLU A 188 4.95 17.97 -22.31
C GLU A 188 5.77 16.87 -21.63
N GLN A 189 6.62 17.20 -20.68
CA GLN A 189 7.46 16.23 -19.97
C GLN A 189 6.61 15.36 -19.03
N TYR A 190 5.66 15.97 -18.30
CA TYR A 190 4.70 15.25 -17.48
C TYR A 190 3.80 14.34 -18.34
N MET A 191 3.32 14.83 -19.47
CA MET A 191 2.54 14.00 -20.41
C MET A 191 3.34 12.79 -20.93
N LYS A 192 4.63 12.94 -21.23
CA LYS A 192 5.52 11.80 -21.58
C LYS A 192 5.66 10.81 -20.45
N PHE A 193 5.83 11.31 -19.22
CA PHE A 193 5.85 10.46 -18.02
C PHE A 193 4.55 9.69 -17.86
N ILE A 194 3.39 10.36 -17.94
CA ILE A 194 2.09 9.69 -17.80
C ILE A 194 1.87 8.64 -18.89
N ARG A 195 2.25 8.87 -20.14
CA ARG A 195 2.21 7.84 -21.20
C ARG A 195 3.02 6.60 -20.85
N ARG A 196 4.18 6.79 -20.22
CA ARG A 196 5.06 5.70 -19.79
C ARG A 196 4.52 4.99 -18.54
N ALA A 197 4.10 5.75 -17.53
CA ALA A 197 3.62 5.23 -16.25
C ALA A 197 2.25 4.55 -16.34
N TYR A 198 1.46 4.90 -17.35
CA TYR A 198 0.11 4.36 -17.57
C TYR A 198 -0.04 3.79 -19.00
N ALA A 199 1.01 3.14 -19.49
CA ALA A 199 1.08 2.63 -20.87
C ALA A 199 -0.10 1.71 -21.28
N MET A 200 -0.82 1.14 -20.30
CA MET A 200 -2.00 0.30 -20.52
C MET A 200 -3.31 1.07 -20.66
N HIS A 201 -3.29 2.40 -20.51
CA HIS A 201 -4.48 3.25 -20.60
C HIS A 201 -4.49 3.97 -21.95
N GLY A 202 -5.17 3.40 -22.94
CA GLY A 202 -5.27 3.91 -24.32
C GLY A 202 -6.12 5.18 -24.44
N HIS A 203 -5.64 6.30 -23.87
CA HIS A 203 -6.29 7.61 -24.05
C HIS A 203 -5.56 8.46 -25.09
N GLU A 204 -6.32 9.10 -25.99
CA GLU A 204 -5.80 9.99 -27.03
C GLU A 204 -6.50 11.37 -27.01
N GLY A 205 -5.82 12.36 -27.58
CA GLY A 205 -6.35 13.71 -27.76
C GLY A 205 -6.67 14.44 -26.45
N LYS A 206 -7.77 15.20 -26.41
CA LYS A 206 -8.19 15.97 -25.23
C LYS A 206 -8.46 15.11 -24.00
N ARG A 207 -8.94 13.88 -24.17
CA ARG A 207 -9.15 12.93 -23.06
C ARG A 207 -7.84 12.54 -22.38
N PHE A 208 -6.75 12.46 -23.14
CA PHE A 208 -5.43 12.21 -22.56
C PHE A 208 -4.94 13.40 -21.73
N VAL A 209 -5.14 14.65 -22.19
CA VAL A 209 -4.81 15.84 -21.40
C VAL A 209 -5.59 15.86 -20.09
N TYR A 210 -6.91 15.63 -20.13
CA TYR A 210 -7.74 15.58 -18.93
C TYR A 210 -7.34 14.45 -17.98
N PHE A 211 -6.92 13.32 -18.52
CA PHE A 211 -6.34 12.24 -17.73
C PHE A 211 -5.05 12.70 -17.02
N CYS A 212 -4.14 13.37 -17.75
CA CYS A 212 -2.94 13.94 -17.15
C CYS A 212 -3.25 14.97 -16.05
N GLU A 213 -4.22 15.86 -16.30
CA GLU A 213 -4.69 16.83 -15.31
C GLU A 213 -5.22 16.14 -14.05
N ALA A 214 -5.97 15.07 -14.19
CA ALA A 214 -6.48 14.30 -13.04
C ALA A 214 -5.35 13.62 -12.26
N GLN A 215 -4.35 13.03 -12.95
CA GLN A 215 -3.19 12.42 -12.31
C GLN A 215 -2.37 13.46 -11.54
N LEU A 216 -2.09 14.61 -12.16
CA LEU A 216 -1.37 15.70 -11.51
C LEU A 216 -2.12 16.23 -10.29
N LEU A 217 -3.45 16.35 -10.38
CA LEU A 217 -4.28 16.77 -9.26
C LEU A 217 -4.18 15.80 -8.07
N TRP A 218 -4.16 14.50 -8.33
CA TRP A 218 -3.93 13.48 -7.30
C TRP A 218 -2.53 13.64 -6.68
N ASP A 219 -1.49 13.70 -7.51
CA ASP A 219 -0.09 13.81 -7.07
C ASP A 219 0.11 15.06 -6.21
N GLU A 220 -0.35 16.22 -6.66
CA GLU A 220 -0.23 17.49 -5.95
C GLU A 220 -1.00 17.49 -4.61
N THR A 221 -2.23 16.94 -4.62
CA THR A 221 -3.02 16.85 -3.38
C THR A 221 -2.35 15.96 -2.34
N MET A 222 -1.88 14.79 -2.74
CA MET A 222 -1.19 13.86 -1.84
C MET A 222 0.13 14.43 -1.35
N ALA A 223 0.89 15.11 -2.21
CA ALA A 223 2.12 15.81 -1.84
C ALA A 223 1.88 16.89 -0.78
N ARG A 224 0.87 17.75 -0.96
CA ARG A 224 0.53 18.80 0.00
C ARG A 224 0.10 18.25 1.35
N ASN A 225 -0.68 17.16 1.36
CA ASN A 225 -1.08 16.50 2.59
C ASN A 225 0.13 15.87 3.32
N LEU A 226 1.06 15.25 2.59
CA LEU A 226 2.31 14.72 3.13
C LEU A 226 3.21 15.83 3.70
N VAL A 227 3.44 16.92 2.95
CA VAL A 227 4.25 18.06 3.42
C VAL A 227 3.65 18.69 4.67
N LYS A 228 2.32 18.85 4.72
CA LYS A 228 1.61 19.34 5.90
C LYS A 228 1.82 18.43 7.11
N PHE A 229 1.78 17.12 6.91
CA PHE A 229 2.00 16.14 7.98
C PHE A 229 3.44 16.17 8.49
N VAL A 230 4.43 16.11 7.59
CA VAL A 230 5.86 16.12 7.96
C VAL A 230 6.23 17.40 8.71
N LYS A 231 5.77 18.57 8.25
CA LYS A 231 5.98 19.83 8.95
C LYS A 231 5.40 19.87 10.37
N LYS A 232 4.28 19.19 10.60
CA LYS A 232 3.65 19.09 11.92
C LYS A 232 4.27 18.03 12.82
N ASN A 233 4.99 17.06 12.27
CA ASN A 233 5.55 15.92 12.98
C ASN A 233 7.05 15.76 12.67
N PRO A 234 7.91 16.72 13.04
CA PRO A 234 9.32 16.66 12.73
C PRO A 234 9.99 15.41 13.31
N GLY A 235 10.87 14.78 12.53
CA GLY A 235 11.58 13.55 12.92
C GLY A 235 10.76 12.25 12.78
N ARG A 236 9.54 12.34 12.23
CA ARG A 236 8.73 11.15 11.93
C ARG A 236 8.81 10.83 10.44
N SER A 237 9.28 9.63 10.10
CA SER A 237 9.26 9.13 8.72
C SER A 237 7.86 8.64 8.35
N VAL A 238 7.49 8.77 7.06
CA VAL A 238 6.21 8.28 6.53
C VAL A 238 6.47 7.24 5.44
N VAL A 239 5.94 6.04 5.59
CA VAL A 239 5.82 5.10 4.47
C VAL A 239 4.54 5.42 3.71
N VAL A 240 4.67 5.74 2.43
CA VAL A 240 3.58 6.18 1.56
C VAL A 240 3.22 5.03 0.63
N LEU A 241 1.99 4.52 0.76
CA LEU A 241 1.45 3.42 -0.05
C LEU A 241 0.57 3.98 -1.14
N THR A 242 0.99 3.79 -2.38
CA THR A 242 0.30 4.31 -3.58
C THR A 242 0.46 3.38 -4.76
N GLY A 243 -0.38 3.55 -5.77
CA GLY A 243 -0.16 2.95 -7.09
C GLY A 243 1.20 3.35 -7.66
N ASN A 244 1.79 2.47 -8.48
CA ASN A 244 3.13 2.68 -9.05
C ASN A 244 3.27 4.06 -9.72
N GLY A 245 2.28 4.49 -10.52
CA GLY A 245 2.34 5.77 -11.23
C GLY A 245 2.57 6.96 -10.31
N HIS A 246 1.89 7.00 -9.18
CA HIS A 246 2.03 8.05 -8.17
C HIS A 246 3.33 7.95 -7.37
N ALA A 247 3.87 6.72 -7.17
CA ALA A 247 5.11 6.49 -6.43
C ALA A 247 6.36 6.87 -7.21
N TRP A 248 6.35 6.88 -8.55
CA TRP A 248 7.52 7.25 -9.35
C TRP A 248 8.02 8.65 -9.01
N LYS A 249 9.33 8.91 -9.16
CA LYS A 249 9.93 10.22 -8.82
C LYS A 249 9.27 11.40 -9.51
N ARG A 250 8.70 11.19 -10.70
CA ARG A 250 7.93 12.18 -11.47
C ARG A 250 6.46 12.33 -11.06
N GLY A 251 5.99 11.51 -10.11
CA GLY A 251 4.67 11.63 -9.49
C GLY A 251 4.73 12.48 -8.21
N ILE A 252 4.15 11.97 -7.10
CA ILE A 252 4.12 12.68 -5.81
C ILE A 252 5.51 13.19 -5.36
N PRO A 253 6.64 12.43 -5.52
CA PRO A 253 7.94 12.91 -5.08
C PRO A 253 8.40 14.21 -5.77
N GLU A 254 8.10 14.42 -7.05
CA GLU A 254 8.42 15.67 -7.75
C GLU A 254 7.65 16.85 -7.17
N GLU A 255 6.35 16.68 -6.91
CA GLU A 255 5.52 17.70 -6.27
C GLU A 255 6.03 18.06 -4.87
N ILE A 256 6.49 17.07 -4.09
CA ILE A 256 7.12 17.29 -2.79
C ILE A 256 8.39 18.15 -2.95
N SER A 257 9.22 17.86 -3.95
CA SER A 257 10.45 18.62 -4.22
C SER A 257 10.15 20.07 -4.57
N GLY A 258 9.10 20.33 -5.33
CA GLY A 258 8.58 21.67 -5.63
C GLY A 258 8.07 22.42 -4.39
N LEU A 259 7.42 21.72 -3.46
CA LEU A 259 6.86 22.30 -2.23
C LEU A 259 7.88 22.48 -1.11
N SER A 260 8.93 21.64 -1.06
CA SER A 260 9.96 21.69 -0.02
C SER A 260 11.21 20.89 -0.39
N SER A 261 12.28 21.59 -0.72
CA SER A 261 13.59 20.96 -0.98
C SER A 261 14.27 20.34 0.26
N LYS A 262 13.69 20.54 1.46
CA LYS A 262 14.25 20.01 2.73
C LYS A 262 13.73 18.61 3.07
N ILE A 263 12.65 18.15 2.43
CA ILE A 263 12.06 16.84 2.69
C ILE A 263 12.76 15.80 1.82
N SER A 264 13.44 14.87 2.46
CA SER A 264 14.12 13.77 1.78
C SER A 264 13.18 12.62 1.50
N TYR A 265 13.37 11.93 0.36
CA TYR A 265 12.54 10.76 0.06
C TYR A 265 13.34 9.62 -0.59
N ARG A 266 12.75 8.43 -0.58
CA ARG A 266 13.17 7.26 -1.34
C ARG A 266 11.95 6.64 -2.03
N VAL A 267 12.18 6.10 -3.22
CA VAL A 267 11.17 5.42 -4.03
C VAL A 267 11.55 3.95 -4.19
N VAL A 268 10.62 3.08 -3.80
CA VAL A 268 10.72 1.64 -3.92
C VAL A 268 9.57 1.15 -4.80
N LEU A 269 9.89 0.48 -5.90
CA LEU A 269 8.89 -0.10 -6.80
C LEU A 269 8.99 -1.63 -6.77
N PRO A 270 7.89 -2.37 -6.91
CA PRO A 270 7.92 -3.81 -7.12
C PRO A 270 8.38 -4.12 -8.55
N TYR A 271 9.02 -5.26 -8.75
CA TYR A 271 9.36 -5.75 -10.08
C TYR A 271 8.10 -6.10 -10.86
N ILE A 272 7.99 -5.60 -12.08
CA ILE A 272 6.95 -5.97 -13.05
C ILE A 272 7.63 -6.21 -14.39
N GLY A 273 7.69 -7.46 -14.84
CA GLY A 273 8.39 -7.85 -16.05
C GLY A 273 7.98 -7.03 -17.28
N GLY A 274 8.96 -6.52 -18.00
CA GLY A 274 8.74 -5.68 -19.19
C GLY A 274 8.27 -4.25 -18.91
N TYR A 275 7.99 -3.91 -17.66
CA TYR A 275 7.51 -2.58 -17.28
C TYR A 275 8.38 -1.94 -16.17
N ILE A 276 8.32 -2.42 -14.94
CA ILE A 276 9.21 -2.00 -13.85
C ILE A 276 10.31 -3.05 -13.68
N ASP A 277 11.35 -2.95 -14.50
CA ASP A 277 12.51 -3.82 -14.42
C ASP A 277 13.80 -3.02 -14.64
N PRO A 278 14.96 -3.55 -14.22
CA PRO A 278 16.25 -2.86 -14.32
C PRO A 278 16.64 -2.40 -15.73
N LYS A 279 16.00 -2.92 -16.79
CA LYS A 279 16.28 -2.53 -18.18
C LYS A 279 15.48 -1.30 -18.60
N ASN A 280 14.34 -1.07 -17.96
CA ASN A 280 13.36 -0.06 -18.36
C ASN A 280 13.30 1.13 -17.38
N ILE A 281 13.80 0.94 -16.14
CA ILE A 281 13.70 1.90 -15.05
C ILE A 281 15.10 2.38 -14.66
N SER A 282 15.25 3.68 -14.48
CA SER A 282 16.51 4.33 -14.10
C SER A 282 16.43 4.99 -12.71
N ILE A 283 17.55 5.54 -12.24
CA ILE A 283 17.61 6.31 -11.00
C ILE A 283 16.70 7.55 -11.03
N GLU A 284 16.37 8.06 -12.22
CA GLU A 284 15.44 9.18 -12.38
C GLU A 284 13.97 8.77 -12.09
N ASP A 285 13.69 7.48 -12.09
CA ASP A 285 12.36 6.95 -11.88
C ASP A 285 12.13 6.45 -10.45
N ALA A 286 13.14 5.76 -9.86
CA ALA A 286 13.08 5.18 -8.52
C ALA A 286 14.47 5.01 -7.92
N ASP A 287 14.55 4.62 -6.65
CA ASP A 287 15.82 4.27 -5.99
C ASP A 287 16.04 2.76 -5.98
N TYR A 288 14.98 1.99 -5.84
CA TYR A 288 15.01 0.55 -5.69
C TYR A 288 13.89 -0.15 -6.46
N ILE A 289 14.22 -1.33 -6.98
CA ILE A 289 13.24 -2.32 -7.47
C ILE A 289 13.35 -3.54 -6.55
N VAL A 290 12.24 -3.95 -5.92
CA VAL A 290 12.18 -5.19 -5.14
C VAL A 290 11.96 -6.34 -6.12
N LEU A 291 12.95 -7.22 -6.19
CA LEU A 291 12.89 -8.46 -6.95
C LEU A 291 12.30 -9.55 -6.05
N GLU A 292 11.51 -10.45 -6.60
CA GLU A 292 10.98 -11.60 -5.85
C GLU A 292 12.07 -12.50 -5.28
#